data_26f1fb6efd18af03c4a3493b151cb242
#
_entry.id   26f1fb6efd18af03c4a3493b151cb242
#
_cell.length_a   1.000
_cell.length_b   1.000
_cell.length_c   1.000
_cell.angle_alpha   90.00
_cell.angle_beta   90.00
_cell.angle_gamma   90.00
#
_symmetry.space_group_name_H-M   'P 1'
#
loop_
_entity.id
_entity.type
_entity.pdbx_description
1 polymer ?
#
loop_
_entity_poly.entity_id
_entity_poly.type
_entity_poly.pdbx_seq_one_letter_code
_entity_poly.pdbx_strand_id
1 'polypeptide(L)'
;MSAVTVDAGVPARTRPARSPLSVLAAVEAARFARHPVFLFTTAVMVYTSYKVYADSYANRTVAGLELTLGPAWWVGLGGMLVAYRLTRSTRRADEAVAGVPADEPTRTAALLIACLVPFAVAVLYTVQVLVAWHVEPMTWTTGWDHWSAIERDAMLVAAGLAGLGGPVLGVCLGRWWRWPGASLLATVVLVAWAILTAAPWDSKLGNVWHMTSPYVLWYSGTDSAEQNEALGGSPLWRVGYLLALIALAAIAALLHGADGRKKATLQRALVGAAVIAVVLLLVAALTGPDYQVMPNT
;
A
#
# COMPACT_ATOMS: atom_id res chain seq x y z
N MET A 1 65.27 0.62 -39.73
CA MET A 1 63.83 0.87 -39.92
C MET A 1 63.08 -0.14 -39.08
N SER A 2 62.63 0.26 -37.87
CA SER A 2 61.89 -0.61 -36.98
C SER A 2 60.37 -0.34 -37.15
N ALA A 3 59.64 -1.34 -37.59
CA ALA A 3 58.19 -1.28 -37.74
C ALA A 3 57.55 -1.30 -36.35
N VAL A 4 56.81 -0.24 -36.01
CA VAL A 4 55.97 -0.17 -34.83
C VAL A 4 54.69 -0.94 -35.14
N THR A 5 54.52 -2.10 -34.54
CA THR A 5 53.25 -2.85 -34.52
C THR A 5 52.27 -2.11 -33.63
N VAL A 6 51.25 -1.52 -34.24
CA VAL A 6 50.12 -0.94 -33.52
C VAL A 6 49.27 -2.12 -33.00
N ASP A 7 49.28 -2.28 -31.69
CA ASP A 7 48.45 -3.26 -30.99
C ASP A 7 46.97 -2.92 -31.21
N ALA A 8 46.26 -3.82 -31.90
CA ALA A 8 44.81 -3.66 -32.15
C ALA A 8 44.07 -3.80 -30.84
N GLY A 9 43.70 -2.65 -30.25
CA GLY A 9 43.02 -2.56 -28.97
C GLY A 9 41.79 -3.47 -28.90
N VAL A 10 41.78 -4.29 -27.89
CA VAL A 10 40.63 -5.15 -27.51
C VAL A 10 39.34 -4.29 -27.50
N PRO A 11 38.32 -4.67 -28.28
CA PRO A 11 37.08 -3.89 -28.31
C PRO A 11 36.50 -3.79 -26.89
N ALA A 12 36.40 -2.56 -26.38
CA ALA A 12 35.79 -2.28 -25.10
C ALA A 12 34.38 -2.87 -25.11
N ARG A 13 34.13 -3.86 -24.25
CA ARG A 13 32.79 -4.41 -24.05
C ARG A 13 31.86 -3.26 -23.68
N THR A 14 31.08 -2.78 -24.64
CA THR A 14 30.03 -1.78 -24.42
C THR A 14 28.98 -2.42 -23.48
N ARG A 15 29.02 -2.03 -22.21
CA ARG A 15 27.93 -2.38 -21.30
C ARG A 15 26.62 -1.89 -21.90
N PRO A 16 25.57 -2.75 -21.96
CA PRO A 16 24.30 -2.32 -22.51
C PRO A 16 23.84 -1.06 -21.78
N ALA A 17 23.55 0.00 -22.52
CA ALA A 17 23.09 1.25 -21.96
C ALA A 17 21.79 1.00 -21.16
N ARG A 18 21.81 1.28 -19.86
CA ARG A 18 20.62 1.15 -19.02
C ARG A 18 19.55 2.13 -19.53
N SER A 19 18.29 1.69 -19.56
CA SER A 19 17.20 2.58 -19.96
C SER A 19 17.09 3.78 -18.99
N PRO A 20 16.75 4.98 -19.47
CA PRO A 20 16.56 6.15 -18.60
C PRO A 20 15.59 5.88 -17.45
N LEU A 21 14.53 5.11 -17.69
CA LEU A 21 13.56 4.71 -16.68
C LEU A 21 14.20 3.91 -15.54
N SER A 22 15.04 2.91 -15.86
CA SER A 22 15.67 2.07 -14.84
C SER A 22 16.66 2.84 -13.97
N VAL A 23 17.38 3.79 -14.55
CA VAL A 23 18.31 4.66 -13.81
C VAL A 23 17.53 5.59 -12.87
N LEU A 24 16.50 6.25 -13.38
CA LEU A 24 15.65 7.14 -12.58
C LEU A 24 14.94 6.36 -11.44
N ALA A 25 14.38 5.19 -11.75
CA ALA A 25 13.72 4.35 -10.74
C ALA A 25 14.68 3.93 -9.63
N ALA A 26 15.92 3.57 -9.95
CA ALA A 26 16.93 3.22 -8.95
C ALA A 26 17.29 4.42 -8.05
N VAL A 27 17.43 5.62 -8.64
CA VAL A 27 17.71 6.85 -7.89
C VAL A 27 16.54 7.19 -6.96
N GLU A 28 15.30 7.17 -7.45
CA GLU A 28 14.12 7.49 -6.65
C GLU A 28 13.87 6.41 -5.57
N ALA A 29 14.12 5.15 -5.85
CA ALA A 29 14.06 4.08 -4.86
C ALA A 29 15.09 4.28 -3.74
N ALA A 30 16.33 4.66 -4.07
CA ALA A 30 17.34 4.97 -3.09
C ALA A 30 17.00 6.21 -2.25
N ARG A 31 16.40 7.25 -2.86
CA ARG A 31 15.91 8.45 -2.15
C ARG A 31 14.76 8.09 -1.21
N PHE A 32 13.85 7.22 -1.66
CA PHE A 32 12.74 6.73 -0.85
C PHE A 32 13.24 5.95 0.38
N ALA A 33 14.11 4.97 0.14
CA ALA A 33 14.66 4.10 1.20
C ALA A 33 15.43 4.88 2.28
N ARG A 34 16.08 5.99 1.92
CA ARG A 34 16.86 6.84 2.84
C ARG A 34 16.06 7.99 3.44
N HIS A 35 14.79 8.13 3.08
CA HIS A 35 13.99 9.27 3.54
C HIS A 35 13.69 9.15 5.03
N PRO A 36 13.99 10.18 5.87
CA PRO A 36 13.87 10.08 7.32
C PRO A 36 12.47 9.74 7.81
N VAL A 37 11.42 10.24 7.14
CA VAL A 37 10.03 9.90 7.47
C VAL A 37 9.75 8.42 7.22
N PHE A 38 10.27 7.84 6.12
CA PHE A 38 10.10 6.42 5.84
C PHE A 38 10.81 5.55 6.87
N LEU A 39 12.05 5.88 7.20
CA LEU A 39 12.82 5.16 8.22
C LEU A 39 12.14 5.24 9.58
N PHE A 40 11.67 6.43 9.97
CA PHE A 40 10.95 6.64 11.22
C PHE A 40 9.66 5.81 11.28
N THR A 41 8.80 5.89 10.26
CA THR A 41 7.53 5.16 10.26
C THR A 41 7.74 3.64 10.20
N THR A 42 8.78 3.16 9.50
CA THR A 42 9.16 1.74 9.52
C THR A 42 9.63 1.31 10.91
N ALA A 43 10.46 2.11 11.57
CA ALA A 43 10.91 1.82 12.93
C ALA A 43 9.75 1.80 13.94
N VAL A 44 8.80 2.74 13.81
CA VAL A 44 7.60 2.76 14.65
C VAL A 44 6.72 1.53 14.39
N MET A 45 6.55 1.11 13.12
CA MET A 45 5.84 -0.11 12.79
C MET A 45 6.47 -1.33 13.49
N VAL A 46 7.77 -1.49 13.38
CA VAL A 46 8.49 -2.62 14.01
C VAL A 46 8.32 -2.58 15.52
N TYR A 47 8.48 -1.40 16.13
CA TYR A 47 8.35 -1.23 17.58
C TYR A 47 6.92 -1.52 18.08
N THR A 48 5.91 -0.93 17.44
CA THR A 48 4.50 -1.15 17.82
C THR A 48 4.09 -2.60 17.64
N SER A 49 4.51 -3.22 16.53
CA SER A 49 4.24 -4.63 16.28
C SER A 49 4.92 -5.54 17.29
N TYR A 50 6.17 -5.25 17.67
CA TYR A 50 6.85 -5.98 18.72
C TYR A 50 6.11 -5.85 20.07
N LYS A 51 5.66 -4.64 20.45
CA LYS A 51 4.88 -4.42 21.67
C LYS A 51 3.58 -5.20 21.65
N VAL A 52 2.80 -5.08 20.58
CA VAL A 52 1.55 -5.83 20.42
C VAL A 52 1.80 -7.34 20.52
N TYR A 53 2.83 -7.85 19.86
CA TYR A 53 3.19 -9.27 19.93
C TYR A 53 3.58 -9.70 21.36
N ALA A 54 4.43 -8.93 22.04
CA ALA A 54 4.89 -9.24 23.38
C ALA A 54 3.76 -9.19 24.42
N ASP A 55 2.90 -8.17 24.34
CA ASP A 55 1.77 -8.00 25.25
C ASP A 55 0.73 -9.10 25.05
N SER A 56 0.52 -9.54 23.82
CA SER A 56 -0.41 -10.63 23.48
C SER A 56 0.08 -11.99 23.93
N TYR A 57 1.36 -12.25 23.72
CA TYR A 57 1.98 -13.49 24.19
C TYR A 57 1.88 -13.60 25.71
N ALA A 58 2.11 -12.49 26.43
CA ALA A 58 2.01 -12.44 27.88
C ALA A 58 0.59 -12.62 28.39
N ASN A 59 -0.40 -12.03 27.71
CA ASN A 59 -1.79 -11.98 28.17
C ASN A 59 -2.73 -12.97 27.46
N ARG A 60 -2.23 -13.74 26.49
CA ARG A 60 -3.02 -14.67 25.63
C ARG A 60 -4.19 -13.96 24.90
N THR A 61 -4.04 -12.67 24.58
CA THR A 61 -5.09 -11.86 23.97
C THR A 61 -4.98 -11.75 22.44
N VAL A 62 -6.02 -11.25 21.79
CA VAL A 62 -6.27 -11.27 20.34
C VAL A 62 -5.45 -10.22 19.56
N ALA A 63 -4.19 -10.04 19.87
CA ALA A 63 -3.36 -9.03 19.21
C ALA A 63 -3.04 -9.29 17.73
N GLY A 64 -3.27 -10.50 17.23
CA GLY A 64 -2.93 -10.82 15.85
C GLY A 64 -3.62 -9.95 14.80
N LEU A 65 -4.83 -9.48 15.05
CA LEU A 65 -5.56 -8.61 14.12
C LEU A 65 -5.06 -7.16 14.15
N GLU A 66 -4.59 -6.67 15.28
CA GLU A 66 -3.94 -5.36 15.37
C GLU A 66 -2.63 -5.33 14.58
N LEU A 67 -1.92 -6.46 14.51
CA LEU A 67 -0.73 -6.60 13.67
C LEU A 67 -1.04 -6.36 12.19
N THR A 68 -2.25 -6.64 11.73
CA THR A 68 -2.64 -6.37 10.33
C THR A 68 -2.64 -4.88 9.99
N LEU A 69 -2.82 -4.00 10.97
CA LEU A 69 -2.86 -2.56 10.76
C LEU A 69 -1.46 -1.94 10.59
N GLY A 70 -0.42 -2.59 11.12
CA GLY A 70 0.94 -2.04 11.12
C GLY A 70 1.43 -1.56 9.75
N PRO A 71 1.43 -2.39 8.69
CA PRO A 71 1.85 -1.97 7.36
C PRO A 71 1.00 -0.85 6.79
N ALA A 72 -0.31 -0.88 7.01
CA ALA A 72 -1.24 0.11 6.47
C ALA A 72 -1.02 1.49 7.11
N TRP A 73 -0.99 1.55 8.45
CA TRP A 73 -0.86 2.80 9.20
C TRP A 73 0.53 3.43 9.06
N TRP A 74 1.57 2.64 9.24
CA TRP A 74 2.92 3.20 9.30
C TRP A 74 3.56 3.29 7.93
N VAL A 75 3.64 2.16 7.21
CA VAL A 75 4.29 2.12 5.90
C VAL A 75 3.40 2.74 4.82
N GLY A 76 2.10 2.49 4.85
CA GLY A 76 1.15 3.04 3.88
C GLY A 76 1.04 4.55 3.98
N LEU A 77 0.66 5.10 5.14
CA LEU A 77 0.52 6.56 5.32
C LEU A 77 1.88 7.27 5.28
N GLY A 78 2.90 6.73 5.97
CA GLY A 78 4.25 7.30 5.94
C GLY A 78 4.82 7.31 4.52
N GLY A 79 4.65 6.21 3.79
CA GLY A 79 5.04 6.09 2.39
C GLY A 79 4.29 7.06 1.47
N MET A 80 3.01 7.32 1.72
CA MET A 80 2.24 8.34 1.00
C MET A 80 2.85 9.73 1.17
N LEU A 81 3.20 10.13 2.39
CA LEU A 81 3.83 11.42 2.66
C LEU A 81 5.18 11.55 1.95
N VAL A 82 5.99 10.48 1.97
CA VAL A 82 7.30 10.45 1.30
C VAL A 82 7.14 10.53 -0.22
N ALA A 83 6.30 9.69 -0.81
CA ALA A 83 6.05 9.66 -2.25
C ALA A 83 5.53 11.01 -2.77
N TYR A 84 4.61 11.64 -2.03
CA TYR A 84 4.15 12.98 -2.34
C TYR A 84 5.28 14.01 -2.34
N ARG A 85 6.16 14.00 -1.33
CA ARG A 85 7.31 14.91 -1.25
C ARG A 85 8.31 14.68 -2.38
N LEU A 86 8.62 13.43 -2.70
CA LEU A 86 9.50 13.08 -3.82
C LEU A 86 8.92 13.56 -5.14
N THR A 87 7.63 13.32 -5.39
CA THR A 87 6.94 13.79 -6.60
C THR A 87 7.01 15.31 -6.74
N ARG A 88 6.81 16.06 -5.66
CA ARG A 88 6.92 17.52 -5.70
C ARG A 88 8.34 18.02 -5.90
N SER A 89 9.34 17.33 -5.31
CA SER A 89 10.75 17.72 -5.50
C SER A 89 11.20 17.54 -6.94
N THR A 90 10.76 16.49 -7.64
CA THR A 90 11.06 16.28 -9.05
C THR A 90 10.46 17.36 -9.93
N ARG A 91 9.25 17.84 -9.64
CA ARG A 91 8.63 18.96 -10.38
C ARG A 91 9.39 20.26 -10.22
N ARG A 92 9.82 20.61 -9.00
CA ARG A 92 10.61 21.83 -8.75
C ARG A 92 11.98 21.78 -9.46
N ALA A 93 12.58 20.60 -9.55
CA ALA A 93 13.81 20.41 -10.31
C ALA A 93 13.58 20.63 -11.81
N ASP A 94 12.40 20.27 -12.36
CA ASP A 94 12.05 20.49 -13.75
C ASP A 94 11.95 21.98 -14.11
N GLU A 95 11.40 22.78 -13.19
CA GLU A 95 11.31 24.22 -13.34
C GLU A 95 12.71 24.89 -13.32
N ALA A 96 13.67 24.25 -12.61
CA ALA A 96 15.03 24.77 -12.46
C ALA A 96 16.02 24.27 -13.55
N VAL A 97 15.76 23.10 -14.14
CA VAL A 97 16.67 22.42 -15.10
C VAL A 97 15.90 22.06 -16.38
N ALA A 98 15.67 23.05 -17.23
CA ALA A 98 15.01 22.88 -18.54
C ALA A 98 15.75 21.97 -19.55
N GLY A 99 16.80 21.26 -19.14
CA GLY A 99 17.67 20.46 -20.00
C GLY A 99 17.70 18.94 -19.73
N VAL A 100 16.89 18.38 -18.82
CA VAL A 100 16.94 16.95 -18.55
C VAL A 100 16.06 16.16 -19.52
N PRO A 101 16.60 15.17 -20.26
CA PRO A 101 15.93 14.53 -21.39
C PRO A 101 14.81 13.54 -21.04
N ALA A 102 14.35 13.45 -19.77
CA ALA A 102 13.30 12.54 -19.40
C ALA A 102 11.93 13.23 -19.35
N ASP A 103 10.96 12.71 -20.08
CA ASP A 103 9.59 13.19 -20.10
C ASP A 103 8.85 12.95 -18.76
N GLU A 104 7.80 13.70 -18.51
CA GLU A 104 7.00 13.60 -17.27
C GLU A 104 6.42 12.19 -17.02
N PRO A 105 5.87 11.49 -18.02
CA PRO A 105 5.43 10.10 -17.84
C PRO A 105 6.53 9.15 -17.38
N THR A 106 7.74 9.26 -17.93
CA THR A 106 8.89 8.43 -17.51
C THR A 106 9.28 8.69 -16.06
N ARG A 107 9.26 9.95 -15.62
CA ARG A 107 9.53 10.31 -14.23
C ARG A 107 8.43 9.82 -13.29
N THR A 108 7.17 9.90 -13.71
CA THR A 108 6.04 9.35 -12.95
C THR A 108 6.16 7.84 -12.81
N ALA A 109 6.48 7.14 -13.90
CA ALA A 109 6.71 5.69 -13.88
C ALA A 109 7.87 5.31 -12.95
N ALA A 110 8.97 6.07 -12.95
CA ALA A 110 10.11 5.85 -12.05
C ALA A 110 9.70 5.98 -10.56
N LEU A 111 8.88 6.99 -10.22
CA LEU A 111 8.36 7.15 -8.86
C LEU A 111 7.40 6.03 -8.47
N LEU A 112 6.54 5.56 -9.38
CA LEU A 112 5.67 4.42 -9.14
C LEU A 112 6.48 3.13 -8.89
N ILE A 113 7.57 2.91 -9.65
CA ILE A 113 8.49 1.80 -9.40
C ILE A 113 9.18 1.96 -8.03
N ALA A 114 9.55 3.18 -7.63
CA ALA A 114 10.14 3.43 -6.31
C ALA A 114 9.18 3.09 -5.14
N CYS A 115 7.86 3.10 -5.37
CA CYS A 115 6.87 2.65 -4.38
C CYS A 115 6.99 1.14 -4.05
N LEU A 116 7.74 0.37 -4.83
CA LEU A 116 8.07 -1.01 -4.47
C LEU A 116 8.98 -1.11 -3.23
N VAL A 117 9.68 -0.03 -2.83
CA VAL A 117 10.51 -0.02 -1.61
C VAL A 117 9.64 -0.18 -0.36
N PRO A 118 8.65 0.69 -0.07
CA PRO A 118 7.76 0.49 1.06
C PRO A 118 6.91 -0.77 0.93
N PHE A 119 6.53 -1.16 -0.29
CA PHE A 119 5.82 -2.42 -0.51
C PHE A 119 6.66 -3.64 -0.11
N ALA A 120 7.95 -3.67 -0.45
CA ALA A 120 8.84 -4.76 -0.04
C ALA A 120 8.93 -4.87 1.49
N VAL A 121 8.99 -3.74 2.21
CA VAL A 121 8.96 -3.73 3.68
C VAL A 121 7.63 -4.28 4.20
N ALA A 122 6.51 -3.85 3.63
CA ALA A 122 5.18 -4.36 4.01
C ALA A 122 5.02 -5.85 3.72
N VAL A 123 5.52 -6.35 2.58
CA VAL A 123 5.51 -7.78 2.24
C VAL A 123 6.37 -8.59 3.20
N LEU A 124 7.58 -8.15 3.51
CA LEU A 124 8.47 -8.84 4.47
C LEU A 124 7.79 -8.94 5.84
N TYR A 125 7.16 -7.87 6.29
CA TYR A 125 6.38 -7.87 7.52
C TYR A 125 5.20 -8.86 7.46
N THR A 126 4.40 -8.79 6.39
CA THR A 126 3.25 -9.69 6.19
C THR A 126 3.67 -11.16 6.17
N VAL A 127 4.76 -11.49 5.46
CA VAL A 127 5.32 -12.85 5.43
C VAL A 127 5.78 -13.28 6.82
N GLN A 128 6.45 -12.41 7.57
CA GLN A 128 6.87 -12.69 8.93
C GLN A 128 5.67 -13.02 9.84
N VAL A 129 4.60 -12.24 9.78
CA VAL A 129 3.38 -12.48 10.57
C VAL A 129 2.69 -13.78 10.13
N LEU A 130 2.57 -14.02 8.82
CA LEU A 130 2.01 -15.27 8.28
C LEU A 130 2.79 -16.50 8.75
N VAL A 131 4.13 -16.46 8.69
CA VAL A 131 4.98 -17.55 9.16
C VAL A 131 4.79 -17.78 10.66
N ALA A 132 4.79 -16.70 11.46
CA ALA A 132 4.56 -16.78 12.88
C ALA A 132 3.21 -17.46 13.21
N TRP A 133 2.15 -17.09 12.49
CA TRP A 133 0.82 -17.70 12.66
C TRP A 133 0.75 -19.19 12.33
N HIS A 134 1.51 -19.64 11.33
CA HIS A 134 1.50 -21.05 10.93
C HIS A 134 2.43 -21.91 11.80
N VAL A 135 3.48 -21.34 12.36
CA VAL A 135 4.44 -22.07 13.21
C VAL A 135 3.94 -22.18 14.64
N GLU A 136 3.36 -21.12 15.16
CA GLU A 136 2.86 -21.04 16.54
C GLU A 136 1.46 -20.42 16.50
N PRO A 137 0.42 -21.22 16.18
CA PRO A 137 -0.92 -20.70 16.12
C PRO A 137 -1.31 -20.19 17.49
N MET A 138 -1.49 -18.86 17.58
CA MET A 138 -2.04 -18.24 18.78
C MET A 138 -3.41 -18.88 19.04
N THR A 139 -3.65 -19.32 20.25
CA THR A 139 -4.97 -19.81 20.69
C THR A 139 -5.91 -18.62 20.70
N TRP A 140 -6.55 -18.39 19.56
CA TRP A 140 -7.52 -17.32 19.37
C TRP A 140 -8.77 -17.63 20.16
N THR A 141 -9.30 -16.60 20.79
CA THR A 141 -10.64 -16.65 21.39
C THR A 141 -11.70 -16.98 20.34
N THR A 142 -12.79 -17.55 20.76
CA THR A 142 -13.98 -17.91 19.99
C THR A 142 -14.35 -16.81 18.99
N GLY A 143 -14.42 -17.14 17.70
CA GLY A 143 -14.79 -16.23 16.63
C GLY A 143 -13.84 -16.19 15.46
N TRP A 144 -12.62 -16.65 15.64
CA TRP A 144 -11.66 -16.77 14.56
C TRP A 144 -12.06 -17.80 13.50
N ASP A 145 -12.84 -18.80 13.91
CA ASP A 145 -13.40 -19.83 13.01
C ASP A 145 -14.53 -19.29 12.11
N HIS A 146 -14.97 -18.04 12.34
CA HIS A 146 -15.90 -17.35 11.47
C HIS A 146 -15.37 -17.16 10.04
N TRP A 147 -14.05 -17.05 9.88
CA TRP A 147 -13.39 -16.97 8.58
C TRP A 147 -12.59 -18.24 8.28
N SER A 148 -12.63 -18.65 7.02
CA SER A 148 -11.76 -19.72 6.52
C SER A 148 -10.27 -19.31 6.63
N ALA A 149 -9.36 -20.31 6.63
CA ALA A 149 -7.92 -20.04 6.69
C ALA A 149 -7.45 -19.10 5.57
N ILE A 150 -7.97 -19.26 4.35
CA ILE A 150 -7.61 -18.40 3.21
C ILE A 150 -8.11 -16.95 3.38
N GLU A 151 -9.24 -16.74 4.04
CA GLU A 151 -9.75 -15.39 4.32
C GLU A 151 -8.92 -14.71 5.39
N ARG A 152 -8.47 -15.43 6.40
CA ARG A 152 -7.53 -14.93 7.42
C ARG A 152 -6.20 -14.49 6.81
N ASP A 153 -5.64 -15.31 5.93
CA ASP A 153 -4.42 -14.95 5.20
C ASP A 153 -4.66 -13.73 4.29
N ALA A 154 -5.84 -13.63 3.68
CA ALA A 154 -6.22 -12.49 2.85
C ALA A 154 -6.31 -11.17 3.64
N MET A 155 -6.68 -11.19 4.93
CA MET A 155 -6.65 -10.00 5.80
C MET A 155 -5.24 -9.43 5.92
N LEU A 156 -4.23 -10.30 6.12
CA LEU A 156 -2.83 -9.90 6.18
C LEU A 156 -2.30 -9.39 4.84
N VAL A 157 -2.65 -10.08 3.75
CA VAL A 157 -2.28 -9.66 2.39
C VAL A 157 -2.89 -8.28 2.08
N ALA A 158 -4.14 -8.05 2.47
CA ALA A 158 -4.79 -6.75 2.29
C ALA A 158 -4.04 -5.63 3.03
N ALA A 159 -3.58 -5.89 4.26
CA ALA A 159 -2.76 -4.94 5.03
C ALA A 159 -1.40 -4.68 4.36
N GLY A 160 -0.75 -5.71 3.85
CA GLY A 160 0.49 -5.59 3.07
C GLY A 160 0.31 -4.73 1.80
N LEU A 161 -0.81 -4.90 1.09
CA LEU A 161 -1.14 -4.10 -0.11
C LEU A 161 -1.35 -2.62 0.21
N ALA A 162 -1.83 -2.28 1.40
CA ALA A 162 -1.93 -0.88 1.83
C ALA A 162 -0.54 -0.21 1.89
N GLY A 163 0.53 -0.98 2.17
CA GLY A 163 1.91 -0.52 2.09
C GLY A 163 2.35 -0.10 0.68
N LEU A 164 1.70 -0.58 -0.38
CA LEU A 164 1.86 -0.11 -1.76
C LEU A 164 0.87 1.00 -2.10
N GLY A 165 -0.38 0.85 -1.68
CA GLY A 165 -1.48 1.75 -2.03
C GLY A 165 -1.25 3.19 -1.57
N GLY A 166 -0.80 3.37 -0.34
CA GLY A 166 -0.49 4.69 0.22
C GLY A 166 0.57 5.44 -0.59
N PRO A 167 1.77 4.89 -0.82
CA PRO A 167 2.79 5.52 -1.66
C PRO A 167 2.32 5.83 -3.08
N VAL A 168 1.61 4.92 -3.75
CA VAL A 168 1.06 5.14 -5.10
C VAL A 168 0.07 6.30 -5.09
N LEU A 169 -0.82 6.36 -4.08
CA LEU A 169 -1.71 7.50 -3.88
C LEU A 169 -0.91 8.79 -3.65
N GLY A 170 0.19 8.74 -2.90
CA GLY A 170 1.09 9.88 -2.69
C GLY A 170 1.69 10.43 -3.99
N VAL A 171 2.08 9.56 -4.93
CA VAL A 171 2.51 9.96 -6.28
C VAL A 171 1.35 10.64 -7.03
N CYS A 172 0.16 10.04 -7.01
CA CYS A 172 -1.02 10.59 -7.65
C CYS A 172 -1.35 11.99 -7.12
N LEU A 173 -1.43 12.16 -5.80
CA LEU A 173 -1.65 13.45 -5.16
C LEU A 173 -0.58 14.48 -5.53
N GLY A 174 0.69 14.09 -5.56
CA GLY A 174 1.80 14.96 -5.91
C GLY A 174 1.76 15.44 -7.36
N ARG A 175 1.13 14.69 -8.28
CA ARG A 175 0.90 15.09 -9.67
C ARG A 175 -0.28 16.04 -9.82
N TRP A 176 -1.40 15.76 -9.18
CA TRP A 176 -2.64 16.52 -9.37
C TRP A 176 -2.76 17.75 -8.46
N TRP A 177 -2.26 17.68 -7.23
CA TRP A 177 -2.42 18.75 -6.25
C TRP A 177 -1.11 19.50 -5.98
N ARG A 178 -1.15 20.79 -6.26
CA ARG A 178 0.01 21.70 -6.09
C ARG A 178 0.17 22.21 -4.65
N TRP A 179 -0.87 22.08 -3.83
CA TRP A 179 -0.88 22.59 -2.47
C TRP A 179 0.05 21.78 -1.54
N PRO A 180 0.95 22.42 -0.76
CA PRO A 180 1.93 21.71 0.06
C PRO A 180 1.33 20.86 1.16
N GLY A 181 0.11 21.15 1.63
CA GLY A 181 -0.63 20.41 2.64
C GLY A 181 -1.47 19.23 2.13
N ALA A 182 -1.50 18.99 0.81
CA ALA A 182 -2.41 17.98 0.23
C ALA A 182 -2.20 16.57 0.80
N SER A 183 -0.96 16.14 1.03
CA SER A 183 -0.69 14.82 1.62
C SER A 183 -1.12 14.73 3.09
N LEU A 184 -0.97 15.81 3.85
CA LEU A 184 -1.44 15.85 5.24
C LEU A 184 -2.97 15.82 5.29
N LEU A 185 -3.63 16.62 4.45
CA LEU A 185 -5.09 16.59 4.34
C LEU A 185 -5.59 15.20 3.93
N ALA A 186 -4.94 14.56 2.93
CA ALA A 186 -5.29 13.20 2.53
C ALA A 186 -5.10 12.21 3.67
N THR A 187 -4.04 12.34 4.48
CA THR A 187 -3.84 11.50 5.69
C THR A 187 -5.00 11.69 6.66
N VAL A 188 -5.36 12.93 6.98
CA VAL A 188 -6.48 13.24 7.89
C VAL A 188 -7.79 12.66 7.36
N VAL A 189 -8.08 12.83 6.06
CA VAL A 189 -9.28 12.27 5.42
C VAL A 189 -9.30 10.76 5.47
N LEU A 190 -8.18 10.08 5.16
CA LEU A 190 -8.09 8.61 5.20
C LEU A 190 -8.28 8.08 6.62
N VAL A 191 -7.67 8.73 7.62
CA VAL A 191 -7.80 8.33 9.03
C VAL A 191 -9.23 8.58 9.51
N ALA A 192 -9.81 9.75 9.24
CA ALA A 192 -11.18 10.06 9.61
C ALA A 192 -12.17 9.08 8.94
N TRP A 193 -11.94 8.75 7.65
CA TRP A 193 -12.77 7.77 6.95
C TRP A 193 -12.65 6.39 7.57
N ALA A 194 -11.45 5.94 7.92
CA ALA A 194 -11.24 4.67 8.60
C ALA A 194 -11.98 4.62 9.95
N ILE A 195 -11.94 5.70 10.74
CA ILE A 195 -12.66 5.79 12.01
C ILE A 195 -14.18 5.77 11.79
N LEU A 196 -14.68 6.55 10.83
CA LEU A 196 -16.11 6.63 10.52
C LEU A 196 -16.69 5.29 10.01
N THR A 197 -15.86 4.50 9.34
CA THR A 197 -16.26 3.20 8.78
C THR A 197 -15.98 2.01 9.71
N ALA A 198 -15.29 2.23 10.83
CA ALA A 198 -14.98 1.19 11.82
C ALA A 198 -16.18 0.81 12.71
N ALA A 199 -17.25 1.60 12.69
CA ALA A 199 -18.44 1.29 13.50
C ALA A 199 -19.09 -0.01 12.99
N PRO A 200 -19.49 -0.91 13.91
CA PRO A 200 -20.20 -2.12 13.55
C PRO A 200 -21.58 -1.78 12.97
N TRP A 201 -21.93 -2.36 11.84
CA TRP A 201 -23.20 -2.18 11.19
C TRP A 201 -23.82 -3.55 10.93
N ASP A 202 -24.93 -3.83 11.58
CA ASP A 202 -25.70 -5.07 11.40
C ASP A 202 -26.57 -5.00 10.12
N SER A 203 -25.93 -4.79 8.98
CA SER A 203 -26.63 -4.79 7.69
C SER A 203 -25.69 -4.97 6.51
N LYS A 204 -26.20 -5.52 5.42
CA LYS A 204 -25.44 -5.61 4.15
C LYS A 204 -24.99 -4.24 3.62
N LEU A 205 -25.79 -3.20 3.83
CA LEU A 205 -25.40 -1.83 3.48
C LEU A 205 -24.26 -1.33 4.37
N GLY A 206 -24.28 -1.69 5.64
CA GLY A 206 -23.18 -1.44 6.57
C GLY A 206 -21.89 -2.11 6.13
N ASN A 207 -21.96 -3.36 5.64
CA ASN A 207 -20.80 -4.04 5.07
C ASN A 207 -20.23 -3.29 3.86
N VAL A 208 -21.09 -2.76 2.95
CA VAL A 208 -20.61 -1.94 1.83
C VAL A 208 -19.87 -0.70 2.36
N TRP A 209 -20.45 -0.01 3.34
CA TRP A 209 -19.83 1.15 3.95
C TRP A 209 -18.47 0.82 4.58
N HIS A 210 -18.43 -0.23 5.38
CA HIS A 210 -17.22 -0.74 6.02
C HIS A 210 -16.12 -1.12 5.01
N MET A 211 -16.50 -1.80 3.92
CA MET A 211 -15.57 -2.20 2.86
C MET A 211 -14.97 -1.02 2.08
N THR A 212 -15.59 0.17 2.09
CA THR A 212 -14.98 1.37 1.50
C THR A 212 -13.81 1.89 2.32
N SER A 213 -13.64 1.46 3.57
CA SER A 213 -12.55 1.88 4.44
C SER A 213 -11.19 1.64 3.79
N PRO A 214 -10.24 2.58 3.85
CA PRO A 214 -8.87 2.32 3.47
C PRO A 214 -8.21 1.27 4.38
N TYR A 215 -8.67 1.16 5.62
CA TYR A 215 -8.17 0.25 6.66
C TYR A 215 -9.34 -0.44 7.32
N VAL A 216 -9.61 -1.68 6.94
CA VAL A 216 -10.67 -2.47 7.55
C VAL A 216 -10.17 -3.15 8.81
N LEU A 217 -10.88 -2.92 9.89
CA LEU A 217 -10.83 -3.77 11.08
C LEU A 217 -11.82 -4.93 10.86
N TRP A 218 -11.35 -6.14 11.02
CA TRP A 218 -12.21 -7.33 10.87
C TRP A 218 -12.83 -7.79 12.17
N TYR A 219 -12.37 -7.19 13.26
CA TYR A 219 -12.71 -7.57 14.60
C TYR A 219 -12.73 -6.34 15.49
N SER A 220 -13.73 -6.24 16.32
CA SER A 220 -13.82 -5.23 17.36
C SER A 220 -14.05 -5.96 18.69
N GLY A 221 -13.18 -5.74 19.64
CA GLY A 221 -13.29 -6.21 21.00
C GLY A 221 -12.59 -5.24 21.93
N THR A 222 -13.16 -4.99 23.07
CA THR A 222 -12.52 -4.24 24.15
C THR A 222 -12.17 -5.20 25.26
N ASP A 223 -11.03 -5.02 25.92
CA ASP A 223 -10.57 -5.82 27.06
C ASP A 223 -11.59 -5.87 28.21
N SER A 224 -12.56 -4.98 28.20
CA SER A 224 -13.62 -4.87 29.19
C SER A 224 -14.98 -5.39 28.71
N ALA A 225 -15.11 -5.82 27.45
CA ALA A 225 -16.38 -6.29 26.92
C ALA A 225 -16.48 -7.82 27.05
N GLU A 226 -17.60 -8.30 27.60
CA GLU A 226 -17.92 -9.72 27.60
C GLU A 226 -18.22 -10.29 26.21
N GLN A 227 -18.09 -9.46 25.17
CA GLN A 227 -18.47 -9.79 23.81
C GLN A 227 -17.42 -9.28 22.81
N ASN A 228 -17.17 -10.09 21.80
CA ASN A 228 -16.34 -9.76 20.65
C ASN A 228 -17.22 -9.63 19.41
N GLU A 229 -16.87 -8.72 18.52
CA GLU A 229 -17.63 -8.46 17.30
C GLU A 229 -16.80 -8.85 16.09
N ALA A 230 -17.30 -9.75 15.27
CA ALA A 230 -16.73 -10.04 13.95
C ALA A 230 -17.45 -9.23 12.89
N LEU A 231 -16.72 -8.43 12.14
CA LEU A 231 -17.29 -7.56 11.13
C LEU A 231 -17.53 -8.32 9.81
N GLY A 232 -18.63 -8.01 9.13
CA GLY A 232 -19.04 -8.72 7.93
C GLY A 232 -18.22 -8.37 6.68
N GLY A 233 -18.33 -9.24 5.67
CA GLY A 233 -17.70 -9.06 4.37
C GLY A 233 -16.58 -10.06 4.08
N SER A 234 -16.10 -10.10 2.82
CA SER A 234 -15.07 -11.05 2.38
C SER A 234 -13.69 -10.42 2.28
N PRO A 235 -12.72 -10.83 3.11
CA PRO A 235 -11.33 -10.39 3.02
C PRO A 235 -10.69 -10.72 1.68
N LEU A 236 -11.03 -11.87 1.09
CA LEU A 236 -10.46 -12.31 -0.16
C LEU A 236 -10.81 -11.37 -1.33
N TRP A 237 -12.08 -11.02 -1.48
CA TRP A 237 -12.51 -10.09 -2.54
C TRP A 237 -12.02 -8.66 -2.29
N ARG A 238 -11.81 -8.31 -1.02
CA ARG A 238 -11.20 -7.04 -0.67
C ARG A 238 -9.76 -6.90 -1.18
N VAL A 239 -8.97 -7.96 -1.20
CA VAL A 239 -7.63 -7.95 -1.83
C VAL A 239 -7.73 -7.47 -3.28
N GLY A 240 -8.68 -8.02 -4.04
CA GLY A 240 -8.94 -7.58 -5.41
C GLY A 240 -9.36 -6.11 -5.51
N TYR A 241 -10.24 -5.66 -4.60
CA TYR A 241 -10.66 -4.25 -4.53
C TYR A 241 -9.48 -3.31 -4.28
N LEU A 242 -8.60 -3.62 -3.34
CA LEU A 242 -7.40 -2.82 -3.06
C LEU A 242 -6.45 -2.77 -4.25
N LEU A 243 -6.25 -3.88 -4.95
CA LEU A 243 -5.46 -3.91 -6.19
C LEU A 243 -6.06 -3.00 -7.27
N ALA A 244 -7.38 -3.00 -7.41
CA ALA A 244 -8.06 -2.10 -8.34
C ALA A 244 -7.90 -0.62 -7.96
N LEU A 245 -7.96 -0.27 -6.67
CA LEU A 245 -7.69 1.09 -6.18
C LEU A 245 -6.24 1.52 -6.42
N ILE A 246 -5.27 0.62 -6.21
CA ILE A 246 -3.85 0.89 -6.48
C ILE A 246 -3.64 1.14 -7.98
N ALA A 247 -4.26 0.32 -8.84
CA ALA A 247 -4.22 0.50 -10.28
C ALA A 247 -4.85 1.84 -10.70
N LEU A 248 -6.02 2.19 -10.13
CA LEU A 248 -6.66 3.49 -10.33
C LEU A 248 -5.73 4.65 -10.02
N ALA A 249 -5.10 4.66 -8.85
CA ALA A 249 -4.19 5.73 -8.43
C ALA A 249 -2.95 5.81 -9.34
N ALA A 250 -2.38 4.66 -9.75
CA ALA A 250 -1.25 4.60 -10.66
C ALA A 250 -1.60 5.13 -12.06
N ILE A 251 -2.75 4.70 -12.62
CA ILE A 251 -3.24 5.18 -13.93
C ILE A 251 -3.53 6.67 -13.88
N ALA A 252 -4.18 7.16 -12.80
CA ALA A 252 -4.44 8.58 -12.59
C ALA A 252 -3.15 9.40 -12.50
N ALA A 253 -2.10 8.89 -11.84
CA ALA A 253 -0.81 9.55 -11.79
C ALA A 253 -0.15 9.66 -13.19
N LEU A 254 -0.20 8.59 -13.97
CA LEU A 254 0.35 8.55 -15.34
C LEU A 254 -0.47 9.41 -16.32
N LEU A 255 -1.77 9.53 -16.09
CA LEU A 255 -2.67 10.32 -16.93
C LEU A 255 -2.34 11.81 -16.92
N HIS A 256 -1.78 12.33 -15.83
CA HIS A 256 -1.44 13.75 -15.66
C HIS A 256 -0.48 14.26 -16.75
N GLY A 257 0.54 13.47 -17.09
CA GLY A 257 1.53 13.85 -18.10
C GLY A 257 1.35 13.18 -19.48
N ALA A 258 0.17 12.61 -19.73
CA ALA A 258 -0.09 11.87 -20.97
C ALA A 258 -0.80 12.72 -22.01
N ASP A 259 -0.39 12.59 -23.27
CA ASP A 259 -0.96 13.30 -24.42
C ASP A 259 -1.48 12.35 -25.51
N GLY A 260 -2.33 12.90 -26.37
CA GLY A 260 -2.82 12.26 -27.59
C GLY A 260 -3.43 10.87 -27.33
N ARG A 261 -3.01 9.86 -28.11
CA ARG A 261 -3.52 8.49 -28.04
C ARG A 261 -3.27 7.83 -26.69
N LYS A 262 -2.13 8.10 -26.05
CA LYS A 262 -1.80 7.55 -24.72
C LYS A 262 -2.81 8.01 -23.67
N LYS A 263 -3.18 9.30 -23.68
CA LYS A 263 -4.19 9.88 -22.79
C LYS A 263 -5.53 9.17 -22.93
N ALA A 264 -6.03 8.98 -24.16
CA ALA A 264 -7.29 8.29 -24.42
C ALA A 264 -7.26 6.84 -23.94
N THR A 265 -6.13 6.14 -24.10
CA THR A 265 -5.97 4.75 -23.60
C THR A 265 -5.99 4.72 -22.08
N LEU A 266 -5.26 5.62 -21.40
CA LEU A 266 -5.24 5.68 -19.93
C LEU A 266 -6.60 6.09 -19.36
N GLN A 267 -7.35 6.97 -20.02
CA GLN A 267 -8.73 7.31 -19.61
C GLN A 267 -9.65 6.10 -19.66
N ARG A 268 -9.61 5.29 -20.74
CA ARG A 268 -10.38 4.05 -20.82
C ARG A 268 -9.97 3.04 -19.75
N ALA A 269 -8.66 2.89 -19.51
CA ALA A 269 -8.14 2.03 -18.45
C ALA A 269 -8.59 2.51 -17.06
N LEU A 270 -8.61 3.83 -16.81
CA LEU A 270 -9.10 4.41 -15.56
C LEU A 270 -10.58 4.08 -15.32
N VAL A 271 -11.42 4.26 -16.34
CA VAL A 271 -12.85 3.91 -16.25
C VAL A 271 -13.01 2.40 -16.00
N GLY A 272 -12.29 1.55 -16.74
CA GLY A 272 -12.33 0.11 -16.55
C GLY A 272 -11.91 -0.30 -15.13
N ALA A 273 -10.82 0.27 -14.61
CA ALA A 273 -10.36 0.01 -13.25
C ALA A 273 -11.38 0.50 -12.20
N ALA A 274 -12.06 1.65 -12.43
CA ALA A 274 -13.10 2.14 -11.55
C ALA A 274 -14.31 1.19 -11.50
N VAL A 275 -14.77 0.69 -12.65
CA VAL A 275 -15.86 -0.29 -12.72
C VAL A 275 -15.47 -1.57 -11.99
N ILE A 276 -14.26 -2.09 -12.22
CA ILE A 276 -13.75 -3.29 -11.53
C ILE A 276 -13.69 -3.04 -10.01
N ALA A 277 -13.22 -1.88 -9.55
CA ALA A 277 -13.17 -1.55 -8.13
C ALA A 277 -14.57 -1.55 -7.51
N VAL A 278 -15.57 -0.94 -8.16
CA VAL A 278 -16.97 -0.95 -7.68
C VAL A 278 -17.53 -2.36 -7.61
N VAL A 279 -17.33 -3.16 -8.66
CA VAL A 279 -17.80 -4.56 -8.67
C VAL A 279 -17.15 -5.36 -7.54
N LEU A 280 -15.83 -5.26 -7.37
CA LEU A 280 -15.10 -5.98 -6.33
C LEU A 280 -15.49 -5.51 -4.91
N LEU A 281 -15.76 -4.21 -4.73
CA LEU A 281 -16.31 -3.67 -3.48
C LEU A 281 -17.65 -4.32 -3.13
N LEU A 282 -18.57 -4.35 -4.10
CA LEU A 282 -19.89 -4.95 -3.89
C LEU A 282 -19.80 -6.46 -3.62
N VAL A 283 -18.96 -7.17 -4.39
CA VAL A 283 -18.72 -8.60 -4.14
C VAL A 283 -18.14 -8.81 -2.74
N ALA A 284 -17.13 -8.05 -2.34
CA ALA A 284 -16.52 -8.16 -1.01
C ALA A 284 -17.54 -7.91 0.12
N ALA A 285 -18.44 -6.96 -0.07
CA ALA A 285 -19.44 -6.62 0.95
C ALA A 285 -20.60 -7.64 1.02
N LEU A 286 -20.98 -8.22 -0.12
CA LEU A 286 -22.20 -9.04 -0.22
C LEU A 286 -21.96 -10.54 -0.10
N THR A 287 -20.72 -11.02 -0.35
CA THR A 287 -20.41 -12.48 -0.37
C THR A 287 -19.70 -12.99 0.87
N GLY A 288 -19.26 -12.11 1.76
CA GLY A 288 -18.61 -12.50 3.01
C GLY A 288 -19.59 -12.91 4.10
N PRO A 289 -19.07 -13.42 5.24
CA PRO A 289 -19.87 -13.69 6.40
C PRO A 289 -20.59 -12.43 6.90
N ASP A 290 -21.69 -12.64 7.60
CA ASP A 290 -22.44 -11.55 8.22
C ASP A 290 -21.78 -11.12 9.54
N TYR A 291 -22.10 -9.91 9.99
CA TYR A 291 -21.73 -9.44 11.31
C TYR A 291 -22.21 -10.40 12.39
N GLN A 292 -21.36 -10.74 13.34
CA GLN A 292 -21.72 -11.58 14.48
C GLN A 292 -21.14 -11.00 15.78
N VAL A 293 -21.95 -11.06 16.82
CA VAL A 293 -21.52 -10.80 18.20
C VAL A 293 -21.26 -12.15 18.86
N MET A 294 -20.06 -12.33 19.39
CA MET A 294 -19.62 -13.58 20.00
C MET A 294 -19.31 -13.38 21.49
N PRO A 295 -19.75 -14.28 22.38
CA PRO A 295 -19.38 -14.21 23.77
C PRO A 295 -17.86 -14.43 23.94
N ASN A 296 -17.25 -13.66 24.82
CA ASN A 296 -15.90 -13.96 25.30
C ASN A 296 -15.99 -15.21 26.19
N THR A 297 -15.40 -16.30 25.77
CA THR A 297 -15.28 -17.54 26.55
C THR A 297 -13.91 -17.64 27.18
#